data_04091a4653cc56d11cb6b8995a974b14
#
_entry.id   04091a4653cc56d11cb6b8995a974b14
#
_cell.length_a   1.000
_cell.length_b   1.000
_cell.length_c   1.000
_cell.angle_alpha   90.00
_cell.angle_beta   90.00
_cell.angle_gamma   90.00
#
_symmetry.space_group_name_H-M   'P 1'
#
loop_
_entity.id
_entity.type
_entity.pdbx_description
1 polymer ?
#
loop_
_entity_poly.entity_id
_entity_poly.type
_entity_poly.pdbx_seq_one_letter_code
_entity_poly.pdbx_strand_id
1 'polypeptide(L)'
;QDIKILNIQKEVITMNTKTYPRTNDYQTIYLNTIINNPNIIVGDYTIYNDFVNDPAQFEKNNVLYHYPINQDRLIIGKFCSIACGAKFLFNSANHTLKSLSNYTFSLFFEDWKLDKKNVASAWDNKGDIIIGNDVWIGYEAVIMAGVHIGDGSVIAARAVVTKERLCQN
;
A
#
# COMPACT_ATOMS: atom_id res chain seq x y z
N GLN A 1 -20.08 34.84 1.38
CA GLN A 1 -19.42 33.63 1.99
C GLN A 1 -19.62 32.40 1.11
N ASP A 2 -20.81 32.22 0.50
CA ASP A 2 -21.16 31.04 -0.32
C ASP A 2 -20.40 30.94 -1.65
N ILE A 3 -20.00 32.07 -2.24
CA ILE A 3 -19.22 32.09 -3.50
C ILE A 3 -17.80 31.56 -3.32
N LYS A 4 -17.18 31.81 -2.17
CA LYS A 4 -15.82 31.28 -1.86
C LYS A 4 -15.82 29.77 -1.66
N ILE A 5 -16.85 29.23 -1.02
CA ILE A 5 -17.03 27.78 -0.80
C ILE A 5 -17.26 27.05 -2.13
N LEU A 6 -18.09 27.63 -3.02
CA LEU A 6 -18.36 27.10 -4.36
C LEU A 6 -17.11 27.08 -5.26
N ASN A 7 -16.23 28.07 -5.15
CA ASN A 7 -14.97 28.09 -5.90
C ASN A 7 -13.97 27.05 -5.37
N ILE A 8 -13.89 26.82 -4.06
CA ILE A 8 -13.06 25.76 -3.48
C ILE A 8 -13.55 24.38 -3.92
N GLN A 9 -14.88 24.15 -3.96
CA GLN A 9 -15.44 22.88 -4.44
C GLN A 9 -15.22 22.64 -5.94
N LYS A 10 -15.20 23.70 -6.77
CA LYS A 10 -14.87 23.57 -8.20
C LYS A 10 -13.38 23.29 -8.46
N GLU A 11 -12.47 23.83 -7.66
CA GLU A 11 -11.03 23.55 -7.77
C GLU A 11 -10.65 22.13 -7.31
N VAL A 12 -11.40 21.53 -6.38
CA VAL A 12 -11.17 20.16 -5.89
C VAL A 12 -11.60 19.07 -6.90
N ILE A 13 -12.40 19.42 -7.93
CA ILE A 13 -12.88 18.46 -8.93
C ILE A 13 -11.88 18.23 -10.08
N THR A 14 -10.87 19.08 -10.24
CA THR A 14 -9.83 18.85 -11.25
C THR A 14 -8.87 17.77 -10.78
N MET A 15 -8.82 16.65 -11.53
CA MET A 15 -7.82 15.60 -11.33
C MET A 15 -6.43 16.21 -11.18
N ASN A 16 -5.74 15.87 -10.10
CA ASN A 16 -4.38 16.37 -9.87
C ASN A 16 -3.42 15.74 -10.87
N THR A 17 -2.94 16.51 -11.83
CA THR A 17 -1.95 16.09 -12.83
C THR A 17 -0.52 16.42 -12.43
N LYS A 18 -0.33 17.14 -11.32
CA LYS A 18 0.96 17.59 -10.83
C LYS A 18 1.61 16.49 -9.97
N THR A 19 2.84 16.12 -10.27
CA THR A 19 3.56 15.09 -9.49
C THR A 19 4.04 15.61 -8.14
N TYR A 20 4.65 16.80 -8.10
CA TYR A 20 5.22 17.38 -6.89
C TYR A 20 4.29 18.44 -6.31
N PRO A 21 3.75 18.27 -5.08
CA PRO A 21 2.81 19.23 -4.47
C PRO A 21 3.45 20.58 -4.17
N ARG A 22 4.76 20.62 -3.87
CA ARG A 22 5.50 21.82 -3.50
C ARG A 22 6.60 22.15 -4.49
N THR A 23 6.85 23.44 -4.71
CA THR A 23 7.96 23.92 -5.53
C THR A 23 9.30 23.62 -4.83
N ASN A 24 10.27 23.12 -5.59
CA ASN A 24 11.61 22.76 -5.10
C ASN A 24 11.64 21.66 -4.02
N ASP A 25 10.57 20.88 -3.87
CA ASP A 25 10.52 19.69 -3.04
C ASP A 25 10.31 18.47 -3.94
N TYR A 26 11.35 17.64 -4.05
CA TYR A 26 11.35 16.41 -4.83
C TYR A 26 11.24 15.16 -3.96
N GLN A 27 11.13 15.33 -2.64
CA GLN A 27 10.97 14.23 -1.68
C GLN A 27 9.50 13.88 -1.43
N THR A 28 8.57 14.78 -1.79
CA THR A 28 7.14 14.56 -1.62
C THR A 28 6.46 14.53 -2.97
N ILE A 29 5.66 13.50 -3.22
CA ILE A 29 4.91 13.33 -4.47
C ILE A 29 3.43 13.08 -4.21
N TYR A 30 2.58 13.41 -5.19
CA TYR A 30 1.23 12.85 -5.28
C TYR A 30 1.33 11.43 -5.82
N LEU A 31 1.02 10.45 -5.00
CA LEU A 31 1.35 9.05 -5.25
C LEU A 31 0.63 8.49 -6.49
N ASN A 32 -0.62 8.90 -6.74
CA ASN A 32 -1.41 8.45 -7.89
C ASN A 32 -0.79 8.82 -9.26
N THR A 33 0.14 9.78 -9.29
CA THR A 33 0.75 10.25 -10.55
C THR A 33 1.90 9.37 -11.05
N ILE A 34 2.40 8.47 -10.21
CA ILE A 34 3.57 7.63 -10.55
C ILE A 34 3.27 6.13 -10.55
N ILE A 35 2.06 5.73 -10.19
CA ILE A 35 1.67 4.31 -10.16
C ILE A 35 1.39 3.81 -11.57
N ASN A 36 2.00 2.69 -11.91
CA ASN A 36 1.82 2.01 -13.19
C ASN A 36 1.17 0.61 -13.04
N ASN A 37 1.28 -0.01 -11.87
CA ASN A 37 0.72 -1.33 -11.59
C ASN A 37 -0.82 -1.24 -11.46
N PRO A 38 -1.61 -1.94 -12.32
CA PRO A 38 -3.07 -1.88 -12.26
C PRO A 38 -3.69 -2.44 -10.97
N ASN A 39 -2.92 -3.22 -10.20
CA ASN A 39 -3.35 -3.74 -8.91
C ASN A 39 -3.03 -2.77 -7.74
N ILE A 40 -2.50 -1.59 -8.04
CA ILE A 40 -2.30 -0.52 -7.05
C ILE A 40 -3.19 0.66 -7.43
N ILE A 41 -4.16 0.97 -6.60
CA ILE A 41 -5.14 2.04 -6.81
C ILE A 41 -4.92 3.09 -5.73
N VAL A 42 -4.69 4.33 -6.13
CA VAL A 42 -4.45 5.44 -5.21
C VAL A 42 -5.36 6.59 -5.52
N GLY A 43 -6.05 7.08 -4.51
CA GLY A 43 -6.94 8.24 -4.60
C GLY A 43 -6.19 9.56 -4.73
N ASP A 44 -6.92 10.58 -5.20
CA ASP A 44 -6.39 11.93 -5.43
C ASP A 44 -5.84 12.55 -4.15
N TYR A 45 -4.82 13.39 -4.30
CA TYR A 45 -4.18 14.16 -3.22
C TYR A 45 -3.53 13.31 -2.12
N THR A 46 -3.41 12.00 -2.30
CA THR A 46 -2.62 11.15 -1.42
C THR A 46 -1.14 11.38 -1.71
N ILE A 47 -0.39 11.74 -0.66
CA ILE A 47 1.04 12.05 -0.73
C ILE A 47 1.90 10.93 -0.15
N TYR A 48 3.06 10.75 -0.75
CA TYR A 48 4.15 9.95 -0.22
C TYR A 48 5.41 10.82 -0.09
N ASN A 49 6.04 10.78 1.08
CA ASN A 49 7.33 11.46 1.33
C ASN A 49 8.42 10.42 1.56
N ASP A 50 9.52 10.53 0.82
CA ASP A 50 10.73 9.74 1.05
C ASP A 50 11.97 10.64 0.90
N PHE A 51 12.73 10.76 1.99
CA PHE A 51 13.98 11.52 2.04
C PHE A 51 15.21 10.61 2.01
N VAL A 52 15.03 9.29 1.91
CA VAL A 52 16.09 8.28 1.83
C VAL A 52 16.25 7.77 0.40
N ASN A 53 15.13 7.49 -0.27
CA ASN A 53 15.11 6.96 -1.63
C ASN A 53 14.36 7.91 -2.56
N ASP A 54 14.42 7.65 -3.86
CA ASP A 54 13.57 8.32 -4.83
C ASP A 54 12.10 7.93 -4.59
N PRO A 55 11.20 8.88 -4.23
CA PRO A 55 9.79 8.58 -3.97
C PRO A 55 9.05 8.03 -5.19
N ALA A 56 9.53 8.27 -6.42
CA ALA A 56 8.97 7.69 -7.63
C ALA A 56 9.17 6.17 -7.72
N GLN A 57 10.02 5.59 -6.89
CA GLN A 57 10.25 4.14 -6.80
C GLN A 57 9.34 3.46 -5.75
N PHE A 58 8.22 4.07 -5.37
CA PHE A 58 7.29 3.56 -4.36
C PHE A 58 6.89 2.09 -4.59
N GLU A 59 6.49 1.74 -5.81
CA GLU A 59 6.09 0.36 -6.14
C GLU A 59 7.18 -0.66 -5.79
N LYS A 60 8.44 -0.32 -6.09
CA LYS A 60 9.60 -1.19 -5.85
C LYS A 60 10.01 -1.20 -4.38
N ASN A 61 10.02 -0.04 -3.75
CA ASN A 61 10.65 0.12 -2.43
C ASN A 61 9.68 -0.13 -1.29
N ASN A 62 8.37 0.06 -1.50
CA ASN A 62 7.37 0.07 -0.43
C ASN A 62 6.34 -1.05 -0.56
N VAL A 63 6.05 -1.55 -1.79
CA VAL A 63 5.07 -2.61 -2.05
C VAL A 63 5.81 -3.92 -2.25
N LEU A 64 5.87 -4.75 -1.19
CA LEU A 64 6.76 -5.90 -1.12
C LEU A 64 5.97 -7.22 -1.21
N TYR A 65 6.58 -8.22 -1.88
CA TYR A 65 5.98 -9.55 -2.08
C TYR A 65 4.62 -9.52 -2.81
N HIS A 66 4.43 -8.52 -3.65
CA HIS A 66 3.21 -8.32 -4.45
C HIS A 66 3.40 -8.95 -5.84
N TYR A 67 3.00 -10.20 -5.97
CA TYR A 67 3.14 -10.95 -7.21
C TYR A 67 1.79 -11.23 -7.88
N PRO A 68 1.71 -11.20 -9.22
CA PRO A 68 0.44 -11.37 -9.96
C PRO A 68 -0.33 -12.66 -9.64
N ILE A 69 0.37 -13.70 -9.16
CA ILE A 69 -0.24 -14.99 -8.82
C ILE A 69 -1.33 -14.89 -7.74
N ASN A 70 -1.24 -13.91 -6.83
CA ASN A 70 -2.21 -13.73 -5.74
C ASN A 70 -3.43 -12.91 -6.16
N GLN A 71 -3.31 -12.11 -7.21
CA GLN A 71 -4.34 -11.15 -7.65
C GLN A 71 -4.81 -10.19 -6.53
N ASP A 72 -3.99 -10.03 -5.49
CA ASP A 72 -4.26 -9.09 -4.39
C ASP A 72 -3.92 -7.64 -4.79
N ARG A 73 -4.59 -6.69 -4.17
CA ARG A 73 -4.51 -5.28 -4.52
C ARG A 73 -4.09 -4.42 -3.34
N LEU A 74 -3.41 -3.31 -3.65
CA LEU A 74 -3.23 -2.19 -2.74
C LEU A 74 -4.24 -1.09 -3.12
N ILE A 75 -5.16 -0.79 -2.23
CA ILE A 75 -6.16 0.27 -2.45
C ILE A 75 -5.94 1.33 -1.37
N ILE A 76 -5.62 2.55 -1.79
CA ILE A 76 -5.40 3.70 -0.91
C ILE A 76 -6.40 4.80 -1.29
N GLY A 77 -7.12 5.31 -0.32
CA GLY A 77 -8.08 6.39 -0.49
C GLY A 77 -7.45 7.73 -0.83
N LYS A 78 -8.24 8.78 -0.72
CA LYS A 78 -7.85 10.17 -0.99
C LYS A 78 -7.29 10.84 0.25
N PHE A 79 -6.45 11.87 0.03
CA PHE A 79 -5.92 12.73 1.10
C PHE A 79 -5.07 12.03 2.16
N CYS A 80 -4.58 10.82 1.87
CA CYS A 80 -3.70 10.13 2.80
C CYS A 80 -2.29 10.74 2.81
N SER A 81 -1.62 10.61 3.95
CA SER A 81 -0.22 11.02 4.11
C SER A 81 0.63 9.80 4.50
N ILE A 82 1.53 9.40 3.61
CA ILE A 82 2.39 8.24 3.81
C ILE A 82 3.83 8.72 4.00
N ALA A 83 4.39 8.39 5.16
CA ALA A 83 5.75 8.78 5.52
C ALA A 83 6.81 7.83 4.94
N CYS A 84 8.05 8.33 4.94
CA CYS A 84 9.24 7.63 4.48
C CYS A 84 9.36 6.24 5.09
N GLY A 85 9.71 5.28 4.27
CA GLY A 85 9.99 3.92 4.69
C GLY A 85 8.78 3.05 5.04
N ALA A 86 7.55 3.56 4.97
CA ALA A 86 6.35 2.75 5.18
C ALA A 86 6.31 1.57 4.19
N LYS A 87 5.93 0.37 4.64
CA LYS A 87 5.92 -0.86 3.85
C LYS A 87 4.53 -1.50 3.81
N PHE A 88 4.18 -2.04 2.65
CA PHE A 88 2.98 -2.83 2.42
C PHE A 88 3.41 -4.24 2.04
N LEU A 89 3.26 -5.21 2.97
CA LEU A 89 3.69 -6.59 2.79
C LEU A 89 2.52 -7.45 2.36
N PHE A 90 2.61 -7.96 1.13
CA PHE A 90 1.56 -8.76 0.52
C PHE A 90 1.68 -10.26 0.85
N ASN A 91 0.72 -11.03 0.36
CA ASN A 91 0.48 -12.41 0.77
C ASN A 91 1.68 -13.34 0.56
N SER A 92 2.51 -13.12 -0.46
CA SER A 92 3.71 -13.94 -0.69
C SER A 92 4.83 -13.72 0.35
N ALA A 93 4.67 -12.78 1.29
CA ALA A 93 5.55 -12.63 2.46
C ALA A 93 5.19 -13.61 3.59
N ASN A 94 4.03 -14.27 3.51
CA ASN A 94 3.56 -15.20 4.53
C ASN A 94 3.96 -16.64 4.18
N HIS A 95 4.02 -17.50 5.21
CA HIS A 95 4.04 -18.94 5.02
C HIS A 95 2.69 -19.52 5.46
N THR A 96 2.25 -20.61 4.84
CA THR A 96 1.03 -21.28 5.29
C THR A 96 1.24 -21.92 6.65
N LEU A 97 0.31 -21.70 7.58
CA LEU A 97 0.32 -22.34 8.90
C LEU A 97 -0.24 -23.78 8.86
N LYS A 98 -0.74 -24.23 7.71
CA LYS A 98 -1.28 -25.59 7.51
C LYS A 98 -0.20 -26.60 7.13
N SER A 99 1.02 -26.14 6.86
CA SER A 99 2.15 -27.03 6.54
C SER A 99 2.77 -27.64 7.80
N LEU A 100 3.26 -28.86 7.68
CA LEU A 100 4.05 -29.53 8.73
C LEU A 100 5.45 -28.90 8.90
N SER A 101 5.90 -28.10 7.93
CA SER A 101 7.21 -27.44 7.94
C SER A 101 7.05 -25.97 7.55
N ASN A 102 7.83 -25.10 8.18
CA ASN A 102 7.94 -23.70 7.81
C ASN A 102 8.83 -23.49 6.57
N TYR A 103 9.55 -24.51 6.12
CA TYR A 103 10.30 -24.41 4.87
C TYR A 103 9.37 -24.49 3.67
N THR A 104 9.58 -23.59 2.71
CA THR A 104 8.69 -23.41 1.54
C THR A 104 9.04 -24.38 0.41
N PHE A 105 8.90 -25.68 0.63
CA PHE A 105 9.16 -26.72 -0.36
C PHE A 105 8.47 -26.44 -1.70
N SER A 106 7.25 -25.92 -1.67
CA SER A 106 6.45 -25.63 -2.87
C SER A 106 7.07 -24.56 -3.78
N LEU A 107 7.86 -23.62 -3.23
CA LEU A 107 8.59 -22.63 -4.03
C LEU A 107 9.75 -23.23 -4.78
N PHE A 108 10.38 -24.25 -4.22
CA PHE A 108 11.52 -24.97 -4.81
C PHE A 108 11.08 -26.28 -5.43
N PHE A 109 9.93 -26.24 -6.13
CA PHE A 109 9.24 -27.40 -6.65
C PHE A 109 10.11 -28.27 -7.59
N GLU A 110 11.06 -27.70 -8.31
CA GLU A 110 11.97 -28.41 -9.21
C GLU A 110 12.91 -29.33 -8.43
N ASP A 111 13.56 -28.81 -7.38
CA ASP A 111 14.49 -29.58 -6.53
C ASP A 111 13.80 -30.75 -5.82
N TRP A 112 12.56 -30.52 -5.41
CA TRP A 112 11.76 -31.49 -4.65
C TRP A 112 10.83 -32.33 -5.52
N LYS A 113 10.89 -32.16 -6.86
CA LYS A 113 10.03 -32.87 -7.84
C LYS A 113 8.54 -32.76 -7.54
N LEU A 114 8.11 -31.60 -7.08
CA LEU A 114 6.71 -31.29 -6.80
C LEU A 114 6.05 -30.68 -8.03
N ASP A 115 4.71 -30.75 -8.09
CA ASP A 115 3.93 -30.11 -9.15
C ASP A 115 3.97 -28.58 -8.98
N LYS A 116 4.33 -27.84 -10.05
CA LYS A 116 4.36 -26.38 -10.09
C LYS A 116 3.04 -25.73 -9.64
N LYS A 117 1.91 -26.38 -9.86
CA LYS A 117 0.60 -25.88 -9.41
C LYS A 117 0.50 -25.73 -7.88
N ASN A 118 1.36 -26.43 -7.12
CA ASN A 118 1.40 -26.33 -5.67
C ASN A 118 2.11 -25.06 -5.15
N VAL A 119 2.75 -24.25 -6.01
CA VAL A 119 3.45 -23.03 -5.59
C VAL A 119 2.50 -22.09 -4.84
N ALA A 120 1.29 -21.88 -5.34
CA ALA A 120 0.29 -21.03 -4.69
C ALA A 120 -0.15 -21.53 -3.30
N SER A 121 0.14 -22.78 -2.93
CA SER A 121 -0.14 -23.34 -1.59
C SER A 121 0.96 -23.03 -0.57
N ALA A 122 2.05 -22.39 -0.97
CA ALA A 122 3.17 -22.05 -0.08
C ALA A 122 2.81 -21.00 0.98
N TRP A 123 1.74 -20.24 0.74
CA TRP A 123 1.26 -19.17 1.64
C TRP A 123 -0.27 -19.12 1.70
N ASP A 124 -0.79 -18.53 2.78
CA ASP A 124 -2.23 -18.25 2.91
C ASP A 124 -2.53 -16.87 2.32
N ASN A 125 -3.51 -16.80 1.40
CA ASN A 125 -3.99 -15.52 0.85
C ASN A 125 -4.99 -14.88 1.83
N LYS A 126 -4.64 -13.71 2.37
CA LYS A 126 -5.45 -12.91 3.31
C LYS A 126 -6.25 -11.80 2.61
N GLY A 127 -6.09 -11.66 1.30
CA GLY A 127 -6.78 -10.62 0.52
C GLY A 127 -6.00 -9.32 0.37
N ASP A 128 -6.73 -8.29 -0.07
CA ASP A 128 -6.23 -6.96 -0.38
C ASP A 128 -5.75 -6.21 0.86
N ILE A 129 -4.89 -5.21 0.66
CA ILE A 129 -4.63 -4.15 1.64
C ILE A 129 -5.49 -2.96 1.25
N ILE A 130 -6.37 -2.51 2.15
CA ILE A 130 -7.30 -1.40 1.89
C ILE A 130 -7.07 -0.30 2.94
N ILE A 131 -6.74 0.89 2.45
CA ILE A 131 -6.55 2.11 3.25
C ILE A 131 -7.66 3.08 2.87
N GLY A 132 -8.40 3.55 3.85
CA GLY A 132 -9.46 4.55 3.68
C GLY A 132 -8.94 5.93 3.30
N ASN A 133 -9.80 6.93 3.42
CA ASN A 133 -9.45 8.32 3.12
C ASN A 133 -8.86 9.00 4.36
N ASP A 134 -8.05 10.06 4.15
CA ASP A 134 -7.50 10.89 5.23
C ASP A 134 -6.72 10.08 6.28
N VAL A 135 -6.00 9.05 5.85
CA VAL A 135 -5.19 8.19 6.73
C VAL A 135 -3.76 8.70 6.79
N TRP A 136 -3.23 8.80 8.03
CA TRP A 136 -1.81 9.07 8.23
C TRP A 136 -1.05 7.79 8.59
N ILE A 137 -0.08 7.43 7.72
CA ILE A 137 0.83 6.29 7.93
C ILE A 137 2.21 6.85 8.30
N GLY A 138 2.64 6.58 9.53
CA GLY A 138 3.88 7.09 10.10
C GLY A 138 5.13 6.42 9.53
N TYR A 139 6.28 7.01 9.86
CA TYR A 139 7.61 6.61 9.43
C TYR A 139 7.89 5.12 9.70
N GLU A 140 8.36 4.40 8.67
CA GLU A 140 8.70 2.97 8.74
C GLU A 140 7.58 2.05 9.27
N ALA A 141 6.32 2.46 9.20
CA ALA A 141 5.20 1.59 9.56
C ALA A 141 5.09 0.42 8.55
N VAL A 142 4.62 -0.73 9.02
CA VAL A 142 4.45 -1.93 8.21
C VAL A 142 2.98 -2.36 8.22
N ILE A 143 2.37 -2.41 7.03
CA ILE A 143 0.99 -2.85 6.84
C ILE A 143 1.02 -4.25 6.23
N MET A 144 0.41 -5.22 6.91
CA MET A 144 0.40 -6.61 6.49
C MET A 144 -0.77 -6.92 5.54
N ALA A 145 -0.63 -7.99 4.77
CA ALA A 145 -1.66 -8.49 3.85
C ALA A 145 -3.03 -8.67 4.54
N GLY A 146 -4.10 -8.32 3.84
CA GLY A 146 -5.48 -8.44 4.31
C GLY A 146 -5.91 -7.40 5.34
N VAL A 147 -5.08 -6.37 5.59
CA VAL A 147 -5.42 -5.31 6.55
C VAL A 147 -6.32 -4.26 5.90
N HIS A 148 -7.39 -3.89 6.59
CA HIS A 148 -8.25 -2.76 6.25
C HIS A 148 -8.10 -1.67 7.32
N ILE A 149 -7.79 -0.46 6.88
CA ILE A 149 -7.65 0.73 7.73
C ILE A 149 -8.77 1.72 7.36
N GLY A 150 -9.60 2.08 8.34
CA GLY A 150 -10.73 3.00 8.14
C GLY A 150 -10.28 4.45 7.92
N ASP A 151 -11.21 5.27 7.43
CA ASP A 151 -11.02 6.70 7.19
C ASP A 151 -10.55 7.43 8.45
N GLY A 152 -9.70 8.44 8.29
CA GLY A 152 -9.21 9.28 9.39
C GLY A 152 -8.26 8.58 10.38
N SER A 153 -7.84 7.35 10.12
CA SER A 153 -6.98 6.59 11.03
C SER A 153 -5.55 7.12 11.05
N VAL A 154 -4.88 6.98 12.20
CA VAL A 154 -3.46 7.28 12.38
C VAL A 154 -2.69 6.02 12.72
N ILE A 155 -1.70 5.70 11.91
CA ILE A 155 -0.75 4.61 12.15
C ILE A 155 0.57 5.20 12.61
N ALA A 156 0.95 4.89 13.84
CA ALA A 156 2.18 5.42 14.45
C ALA A 156 3.45 4.96 13.69
N ALA A 157 4.53 5.74 13.82
CA ALA A 157 5.83 5.36 13.30
C ALA A 157 6.27 3.98 13.81
N ARG A 158 6.82 3.16 12.92
CA ARG A 158 7.29 1.79 13.21
C ARG A 158 6.23 0.82 13.72
N ALA A 159 4.94 1.17 13.64
CA ALA A 159 3.88 0.25 13.98
C ALA A 159 3.79 -0.88 12.95
N VAL A 160 3.52 -2.11 13.41
CA VAL A 160 3.18 -3.24 12.56
C VAL A 160 1.68 -3.51 12.67
N VAL A 161 0.94 -3.27 11.60
CA VAL A 161 -0.51 -3.46 11.54
C VAL A 161 -0.80 -4.83 10.94
N THR A 162 -1.34 -5.73 11.76
CA THR A 162 -1.60 -7.14 11.40
C THR A 162 -3.10 -7.49 11.32
N LYS A 163 -3.97 -6.56 11.73
CA LYS A 163 -5.42 -6.73 11.76
C LYS A 163 -6.11 -5.44 11.37
N GLU A 164 -7.38 -5.53 11.06
CA GLU A 164 -8.25 -4.40 10.75
C GLU A 164 -8.17 -3.29 11.79
N ARG A 165 -8.18 -2.05 11.32
CA ARG A 165 -8.23 -0.82 12.11
C ARG A 165 -9.42 0.02 11.63
N LEU A 166 -10.51 -0.06 12.35
CA LEU A 166 -11.66 0.81 12.16
C LEU A 166 -11.41 2.12 12.90
N CYS A 167 -11.73 3.24 12.26
CA CYS A 167 -11.82 4.50 12.99
C CYS A 167 -13.00 4.38 13.98
N GLN A 168 -12.74 4.49 15.26
CA GLN A 168 -13.80 4.66 16.26
C GLN A 168 -14.02 6.17 16.39
N ASN A 169 -15.19 6.64 15.86
CA ASN A 169 -15.68 7.99 16.11
C ASN A 169 -16.05 8.15 17.58
#